data_73bfc91cc06f8068f5af49df690c0e25
#
_entry.id   73bfc91cc06f8068f5af49df690c0e25
#
_cell.length_a   1.000
_cell.length_b   1.000
_cell.length_c   1.000
_cell.angle_alpha   90.00
_cell.angle_beta   90.00
_cell.angle_gamma   90.00
#
_symmetry.space_group_name_H-M   'P 1'
#
loop_
_entity.id
_entity.type
_entity.pdbx_description
1 polymer ?
#
loop_
_entity_poly.entity_id
_entity_poly.type
_entity_poly.pdbx_seq_one_letter_code
_entity_poly.pdbx_strand_id
1 'polypeptide(L)'
;MSTVYWYDGAVMQHQPIGLVLTRTSRAVSRAFDERLAAAGGSLPIWLILLALKTRATRSQSELAEAVGIRGATLSHHLDGMEAAGLVTRRRDPASRRTSLVEMTEAGTQLFLRLREAAVAHDTRLRTGLSEDDVARLAALLDTLATNVTT
;
A
#
# COMPACT_ATOMS: atom_id res chain seq x y z
N MET A 1 24.37 22.64 0.87
CA MET A 1 25.20 22.34 -0.33
C MET A 1 24.27 22.06 -1.50
N SER A 2 24.29 22.94 -2.52
CA SER A 2 23.50 22.73 -3.71
C SER A 2 24.19 21.69 -4.58
N THR A 3 23.58 20.52 -4.73
CA THR A 3 24.06 19.49 -5.66
C THR A 3 23.74 19.95 -7.08
N VAL A 4 24.76 20.19 -7.89
CA VAL A 4 24.62 20.57 -9.31
C VAL A 4 24.39 19.31 -10.12
N TYR A 5 23.31 19.26 -10.87
CA TYR A 5 22.99 18.17 -11.79
C TYR A 5 23.35 18.58 -13.22
N TRP A 6 24.13 17.74 -13.92
CA TRP A 6 24.52 17.91 -15.31
C TRP A 6 23.64 17.01 -16.19
N TYR A 7 22.98 17.59 -17.17
CA TYR A 7 22.30 16.86 -18.23
C TYR A 7 22.64 17.52 -19.56
N ASP A 8 23.21 16.74 -20.47
CA ASP A 8 23.58 17.19 -21.84
C ASP A 8 24.39 18.51 -21.88
N GLY A 9 25.32 18.68 -20.95
CA GLY A 9 26.20 19.85 -20.89
C GLY A 9 25.59 21.15 -20.34
N ALA A 10 24.29 21.12 -19.95
CA ALA A 10 23.62 22.26 -19.33
C ALA A 10 23.49 22.09 -17.81
N VAL A 11 23.75 23.19 -17.07
CA VAL A 11 23.52 23.23 -15.61
C VAL A 11 22.01 23.33 -15.38
N MET A 12 21.40 22.30 -14.81
CA MET A 12 19.99 22.39 -14.40
C MET A 12 19.85 23.21 -13.14
N GLN A 13 19.08 24.29 -13.22
CA GLN A 13 18.76 25.14 -12.05
C GLN A 13 17.87 24.45 -11.01
N HIS A 14 17.20 23.35 -11.40
CA HIS A 14 16.30 22.59 -10.54
C HIS A 14 16.63 21.09 -10.60
N GLN A 15 16.42 20.40 -9.47
CA GLN A 15 16.52 18.93 -9.45
C GLN A 15 15.50 18.32 -10.43
N PRO A 16 15.91 17.30 -11.23
CA PRO A 16 14.96 16.56 -12.07
C PRO A 16 13.81 16.02 -11.23
N ILE A 17 12.58 16.31 -11.65
CA ILE A 17 11.38 15.95 -10.87
C ILE A 17 11.28 14.45 -10.56
N GLY A 18 11.74 13.59 -11.50
CA GLY A 18 11.77 12.14 -11.29
C GLY A 18 12.67 11.72 -10.13
N LEU A 19 13.80 12.40 -9.90
CA LEU A 19 14.68 12.14 -8.77
C LEU A 19 14.03 12.61 -7.44
N VAL A 20 13.38 13.77 -7.45
CA VAL A 20 12.65 14.28 -6.30
C VAL A 20 11.54 13.29 -5.92
N LEU A 21 10.73 12.88 -6.88
CA LEU A 21 9.63 11.94 -6.68
C LEU A 21 10.14 10.59 -6.15
N THR A 22 11.18 10.01 -6.75
CA THR A 22 11.76 8.73 -6.32
C THR A 22 12.27 8.80 -4.89
N ARG A 23 12.99 9.85 -4.52
CA ARG A 23 13.52 10.02 -3.17
C ARG A 23 12.40 10.20 -2.15
N THR A 24 11.41 11.05 -2.46
CA THR A 24 10.25 11.30 -1.59
C THR A 24 9.43 10.04 -1.40
N SER A 25 9.12 9.31 -2.48
CA SER A 25 8.39 8.05 -2.43
C SER A 25 9.07 7.02 -1.52
N ARG A 26 10.39 6.86 -1.64
CA ARG A 26 11.17 5.95 -0.77
C ARG A 26 11.09 6.36 0.70
N ALA A 27 11.19 7.65 1.01
CA ALA A 27 11.10 8.15 2.38
C ALA A 27 9.70 7.91 2.98
N VAL A 28 8.65 8.21 2.22
CA VAL A 28 7.25 7.98 2.61
C VAL A 28 6.97 6.50 2.84
N SER A 29 7.39 5.63 1.89
CA SER A 29 7.18 4.18 2.01
C SER A 29 7.90 3.61 3.23
N ARG A 30 9.17 3.96 3.45
CA ARG A 30 9.92 3.51 4.63
C ARG A 30 9.24 3.91 5.93
N ALA A 31 8.83 5.17 6.06
CA ALA A 31 8.16 5.67 7.26
C ALA A 31 6.82 4.95 7.50
N PHE A 32 6.12 4.56 6.44
CA PHE A 32 4.90 3.78 6.54
C PHE A 32 5.17 2.35 6.98
N ASP A 33 6.14 1.68 6.36
CA ASP A 33 6.55 0.32 6.73
C ASP A 33 6.96 0.22 8.21
N GLU A 34 7.74 1.19 8.71
CA GLU A 34 8.14 1.26 10.11
C GLU A 34 6.92 1.38 11.06
N ARG A 35 5.92 2.18 10.69
CA ARG A 35 4.69 2.31 11.48
C ARG A 35 3.84 1.06 11.46
N LEU A 36 3.69 0.42 10.31
CA LEU A 36 2.95 -0.85 10.19
C LEU A 36 3.65 -1.96 10.98
N ALA A 37 4.99 -2.03 10.93
CA ALA A 37 5.77 -2.99 11.70
C ALA A 37 5.60 -2.77 13.22
N ALA A 38 5.64 -1.52 13.68
CA ALA A 38 5.37 -1.18 15.08
C ALA A 38 3.96 -1.55 15.54
N ALA A 39 2.97 -1.55 14.63
CA ALA A 39 1.61 -1.99 14.89
C ALA A 39 1.40 -3.52 14.77
N GLY A 40 2.45 -4.26 14.42
CA GLY A 40 2.45 -5.72 14.33
C GLY A 40 2.08 -6.29 12.95
N GLY A 41 2.23 -5.49 11.88
CA GLY A 41 1.92 -5.91 10.52
C GLY A 41 2.93 -5.48 9.48
N SER A 42 2.52 -5.48 8.24
CA SER A 42 3.30 -5.05 7.06
C SER A 42 2.37 -4.51 6.00
N LEU A 43 2.91 -3.87 4.97
CA LEU A 43 2.10 -3.35 3.86
C LEU A 43 1.25 -4.43 3.18
N PRO A 44 1.76 -5.63 2.82
CA PRO A 44 0.91 -6.68 2.26
C PRO A 44 -0.21 -7.12 3.20
N ILE A 45 0.08 -7.32 4.49
CA ILE A 45 -0.93 -7.70 5.49
C ILE A 45 -2.00 -6.61 5.60
N TRP A 46 -1.60 -5.34 5.66
CA TRP A 46 -2.52 -4.21 5.69
C TRP A 46 -3.45 -4.19 4.48
N LEU A 47 -2.91 -4.32 3.28
CA LEU A 47 -3.68 -4.30 2.03
C LEU A 47 -4.66 -5.48 1.93
N ILE A 48 -4.24 -6.68 2.34
CA ILE A 48 -5.11 -7.86 2.37
C ILE A 48 -6.26 -7.68 3.36
N LEU A 49 -5.98 -7.25 4.60
CA LEU A 49 -7.00 -7.01 5.61
C LEU A 49 -7.96 -5.88 5.20
N LEU A 50 -7.44 -4.82 4.57
CA LEU A 50 -8.26 -3.73 4.03
C LEU A 50 -9.21 -4.22 2.93
N ALA A 51 -8.71 -5.06 2.02
CA ALA A 51 -9.52 -5.66 0.97
C ALA A 51 -10.61 -6.59 1.53
N LEU A 52 -10.30 -7.39 2.57
CA LEU A 52 -11.27 -8.23 3.26
C LEU A 52 -12.30 -7.43 4.06
N LYS A 53 -11.93 -6.25 4.56
CA LYS A 53 -12.84 -5.37 5.29
C LYS A 53 -13.91 -4.75 4.39
N THR A 54 -13.59 -4.46 3.13
CA THR A 54 -14.56 -3.93 2.17
C THR A 54 -15.55 -4.99 1.70
N ARG A 55 -15.18 -6.27 1.74
CA ARG A 55 -16.02 -7.42 1.43
C ARG A 55 -15.57 -8.59 2.30
N ALA A 56 -16.42 -9.04 3.22
CA ALA A 56 -16.09 -10.00 4.28
C ALA A 56 -15.48 -11.33 3.78
N THR A 57 -15.89 -11.78 2.59
CA THR A 57 -15.40 -13.02 1.97
C THR A 57 -14.93 -12.71 0.56
N ARG A 58 -13.71 -13.14 0.23
CA ARG A 58 -13.15 -13.00 -1.12
C ARG A 58 -12.45 -14.27 -1.55
N SER A 59 -12.55 -14.57 -2.85
CA SER A 59 -11.68 -15.57 -3.45
C SER A 59 -10.22 -15.08 -3.47
N GLN A 60 -9.26 -16.02 -3.52
CA GLN A 60 -7.84 -15.64 -3.64
C GLN A 60 -7.56 -14.82 -4.89
N SER A 61 -8.25 -15.10 -6.01
CA SER A 61 -8.11 -14.33 -7.25
C SER A 61 -8.59 -12.89 -7.09
N GLU A 62 -9.76 -12.67 -6.46
CA GLU A 62 -10.28 -11.32 -6.18
C GLU A 62 -9.37 -10.55 -5.23
N LEU A 63 -8.79 -11.22 -4.23
CA LEU A 63 -7.81 -10.59 -3.33
C LEU A 63 -6.52 -10.21 -4.05
N ALA A 64 -5.99 -11.09 -4.89
CA ALA A 64 -4.78 -10.81 -5.66
C ALA A 64 -4.97 -9.58 -6.57
N GLU A 65 -6.10 -9.50 -7.24
CA GLU A 65 -6.48 -8.34 -8.07
C GLU A 65 -6.65 -7.07 -7.22
N ALA A 66 -7.39 -7.15 -6.12
CA ALA A 66 -7.64 -5.99 -5.23
C ALA A 66 -6.35 -5.44 -4.58
N VAL A 67 -5.39 -6.31 -4.26
CA VAL A 67 -4.09 -5.93 -3.66
C VAL A 67 -3.05 -5.58 -4.72
N GLY A 68 -3.27 -5.96 -5.98
CA GLY A 68 -2.35 -5.70 -7.08
C GLY A 68 -1.09 -6.57 -7.06
N ILE A 69 -1.17 -7.80 -6.54
CA ILE A 69 -0.05 -8.74 -6.48
C ILE A 69 -0.35 -10.04 -7.22
N ARG A 70 0.69 -10.81 -7.55
CA ARG A 70 0.52 -12.12 -8.20
C ARG A 70 -0.07 -13.13 -7.23
N GLY A 71 -0.88 -14.06 -7.74
CA GLY A 71 -1.52 -15.11 -6.94
C GLY A 71 -0.55 -15.93 -6.09
N ALA A 72 0.64 -16.29 -6.62
CA ALA A 72 1.67 -16.99 -5.86
C ALA A 72 2.18 -16.18 -4.66
N THR A 73 2.39 -14.88 -4.84
CA THR A 73 2.81 -13.96 -3.77
C THR A 73 1.71 -13.82 -2.72
N LEU A 74 0.45 -13.69 -3.16
CA LEU A 74 -0.69 -13.67 -2.24
C LEU A 74 -0.79 -14.97 -1.43
N SER A 75 -0.66 -16.14 -2.08
CA SER A 75 -0.69 -17.44 -1.39
C SER A 75 0.34 -17.48 -0.26
N HIS A 76 1.57 -17.06 -0.53
CA HIS A 76 2.63 -17.02 0.48
C HIS A 76 2.25 -16.13 1.69
N HIS A 77 1.68 -14.94 1.44
CA HIS A 77 1.21 -14.08 2.52
C HIS A 77 0.05 -14.70 3.29
N LEU A 78 -0.91 -15.31 2.60
CA LEU A 78 -2.06 -15.97 3.24
C LEU A 78 -1.64 -17.18 4.08
N ASP A 79 -0.63 -17.95 3.67
CA ASP A 79 -0.08 -19.05 4.46
C ASP A 79 0.46 -18.55 5.81
N GLY A 80 1.21 -17.46 5.81
CA GLY A 80 1.70 -16.83 7.04
C GLY A 80 0.57 -16.24 7.90
N MET A 81 -0.41 -15.60 7.28
CA MET A 81 -1.56 -15.01 7.99
C MET A 81 -2.47 -16.08 8.58
N GLU A 82 -2.68 -17.20 7.91
CA GLU A 82 -3.45 -18.33 8.42
C GLU A 82 -2.72 -19.02 9.58
N ALA A 83 -1.42 -19.24 9.45
CA ALA A 83 -0.58 -19.76 10.55
C ALA A 83 -0.59 -18.86 11.78
N ALA A 84 -0.68 -17.53 11.59
CA ALA A 84 -0.84 -16.55 12.66
C ALA A 84 -2.29 -16.38 13.18
N GLY A 85 -3.24 -17.13 12.61
CA GLY A 85 -4.66 -17.08 13.02
C GLY A 85 -5.39 -15.79 12.63
N LEU A 86 -4.88 -15.04 11.65
CA LEU A 86 -5.46 -13.76 11.23
C LEU A 86 -6.56 -13.92 10.17
N VAL A 87 -6.47 -14.98 9.39
CA VAL A 87 -7.47 -15.36 8.37
C VAL A 87 -7.72 -16.85 8.42
N THR A 88 -8.85 -17.27 7.84
CA THR A 88 -9.16 -18.68 7.54
C THR A 88 -9.40 -18.82 6.05
N ARG A 89 -9.05 -19.98 5.51
CA ARG A 89 -9.35 -20.34 4.13
C ARG A 89 -10.30 -21.54 4.11
N ARG A 90 -11.33 -21.47 3.30
CA ARG A 90 -12.25 -22.57 3.08
C ARG A 90 -12.57 -22.71 1.60
N ARG A 91 -12.96 -23.90 1.18
CA ARG A 91 -13.43 -24.13 -0.18
C ARG A 91 -14.80 -23.48 -0.38
N ASP A 92 -14.98 -22.86 -1.54
CA ASP A 92 -16.28 -22.35 -1.93
C ASP A 92 -17.25 -23.52 -2.15
N PRO A 93 -18.41 -23.56 -1.47
CA PRO A 93 -19.42 -24.58 -1.71
C PRO A 93 -19.92 -24.61 -3.17
N ALA A 94 -19.89 -23.47 -3.86
CA ALA A 94 -20.31 -23.34 -5.26
C ALA A 94 -19.22 -23.72 -6.26
N SER A 95 -17.94 -23.80 -5.84
CA SER A 95 -16.82 -24.12 -6.73
C SER A 95 -15.68 -24.80 -5.99
N ARG A 96 -15.43 -26.07 -6.29
CA ARG A 96 -14.33 -26.85 -5.70
C ARG A 96 -12.93 -26.28 -5.99
N ARG A 97 -12.81 -25.42 -7.00
CA ARG A 97 -11.54 -24.77 -7.40
C ARG A 97 -11.30 -23.43 -6.72
N THR A 98 -12.33 -22.86 -6.09
CA THR A 98 -12.25 -21.54 -5.47
C THR A 98 -11.99 -21.68 -3.97
N SER A 99 -10.96 -21.01 -3.48
CA SER A 99 -10.68 -20.85 -2.06
C SER A 99 -11.18 -19.48 -1.61
N LEU A 100 -12.03 -19.45 -0.62
CA LEU A 100 -12.53 -18.23 0.02
C LEU A 100 -11.68 -17.91 1.23
N VAL A 101 -11.39 -16.62 1.43
CA VAL A 101 -10.60 -16.10 2.55
C VAL A 101 -11.49 -15.22 3.41
N GLU A 102 -11.49 -15.49 4.70
CA GLU A 102 -12.26 -14.75 5.70
C GLU A 102 -11.34 -14.24 6.80
N MET A 103 -11.62 -13.03 7.28
CA MET A 103 -10.89 -12.44 8.40
C MET A 103 -11.40 -13.03 9.71
N THR A 104 -10.48 -13.40 10.60
CA THR A 104 -10.81 -13.83 11.97
C THR A 104 -10.99 -12.62 12.89
N GLU A 105 -11.40 -12.87 14.14
CA GLU A 105 -11.42 -11.84 15.18
C GLU A 105 -10.01 -11.28 15.43
N ALA A 106 -8.99 -12.13 15.50
CA ALA A 106 -7.59 -11.68 15.62
C ALA A 106 -7.15 -10.83 14.43
N GLY A 107 -7.56 -11.21 13.20
CA GLY A 107 -7.35 -10.39 12.00
C GLY A 107 -8.05 -9.04 12.09
N THR A 108 -9.27 -9.00 12.61
CA THR A 108 -10.02 -7.74 12.83
C THR A 108 -9.30 -6.84 13.84
N GLN A 109 -8.79 -7.38 14.93
CA GLN A 109 -8.04 -6.62 15.92
C GLN A 109 -6.72 -6.06 15.34
N LEU A 110 -6.01 -6.85 14.54
CA LEU A 110 -4.82 -6.36 13.84
C LEU A 110 -5.19 -5.28 12.83
N PHE A 111 -6.26 -5.46 12.05
CA PHE A 111 -6.75 -4.45 11.11
C PHE A 111 -6.97 -3.09 11.79
N LEU A 112 -7.60 -3.08 12.97
CA LEU A 112 -7.86 -1.83 13.70
C LEU A 112 -6.55 -1.11 14.08
N ARG A 113 -5.54 -1.84 14.59
CA ARG A 113 -4.22 -1.27 14.92
C ARG A 113 -3.51 -0.72 13.67
N LEU A 114 -3.53 -1.46 12.57
CA LEU A 114 -2.90 -1.02 11.31
C LEU A 114 -3.63 0.19 10.72
N ARG A 115 -4.95 0.26 10.84
CA ARG A 115 -5.75 1.42 10.44
C ARG A 115 -5.34 2.67 11.23
N GLU A 116 -5.17 2.57 12.53
CA GLU A 116 -4.68 3.68 13.35
C GLU A 116 -3.30 4.15 12.90
N ALA A 117 -2.38 3.21 12.64
CA ALA A 117 -1.06 3.51 12.11
C ALA A 117 -1.12 4.20 10.74
N ALA A 118 -1.99 3.75 9.85
CA ALA A 118 -2.19 4.33 8.53
C ALA A 118 -2.76 5.76 8.61
N VAL A 119 -3.78 5.97 9.44
CA VAL A 119 -4.37 7.31 9.67
C VAL A 119 -3.33 8.26 10.26
N ALA A 120 -2.56 7.83 11.27
CA ALA A 120 -1.52 8.66 11.87
C ALA A 120 -0.40 8.99 10.87
N HIS A 121 -0.08 8.06 9.95
CA HIS A 121 0.89 8.31 8.87
C HIS A 121 0.37 9.37 7.90
N ASP A 122 -0.87 9.23 7.40
CA ASP A 122 -1.48 10.19 6.49
C ASP A 122 -1.59 11.59 7.12
N THR A 123 -2.04 11.67 8.37
CA THR A 123 -2.10 12.93 9.13
C THR A 123 -0.73 13.62 9.20
N ARG A 124 0.34 12.83 9.45
CA ARG A 124 1.71 13.37 9.49
C ARG A 124 2.18 13.86 8.11
N LEU A 125 1.85 13.13 7.04
CA LEU A 125 2.20 13.54 5.68
C LEU A 125 1.54 14.87 5.29
N ARG A 126 0.33 15.11 5.77
CA ARG A 126 -0.45 16.33 5.48
C ARG A 126 -0.03 17.53 6.34
N THR A 127 0.85 17.36 7.33
CA THR A 127 1.26 18.46 8.21
C THR A 127 1.81 19.64 7.40
N GLY A 128 1.19 20.82 7.56
CA GLY A 128 1.57 22.04 6.84
C GLY A 128 0.99 22.16 5.43
N LEU A 129 0.15 21.24 5.01
CA LEU A 129 -0.59 21.30 3.74
C LEU A 129 -2.06 21.61 4.00
N SER A 130 -2.64 22.47 3.16
CA SER A 130 -4.08 22.68 3.10
C SER A 130 -4.74 21.56 2.30
N GLU A 131 -6.07 21.42 2.38
CA GLU A 131 -6.81 20.46 1.54
C GLU A 131 -6.65 20.76 0.04
N ASP A 132 -6.54 22.03 -0.33
CA ASP A 132 -6.27 22.46 -1.71
C ASP A 132 -4.87 22.03 -2.18
N ASP A 133 -3.86 22.12 -1.30
CA ASP A 133 -2.50 21.62 -1.60
C ASP A 133 -2.50 20.12 -1.83
N VAL A 134 -3.21 19.36 -0.99
CA VAL A 134 -3.33 17.90 -1.12
C VAL A 134 -4.02 17.53 -2.43
N ALA A 135 -5.15 18.19 -2.75
CA ALA A 135 -5.88 17.95 -4.00
C ALA A 135 -5.03 18.30 -5.23
N ARG A 136 -4.30 19.42 -5.18
CA ARG A 136 -3.40 19.85 -6.26
C ARG A 136 -2.23 18.87 -6.44
N LEU A 137 -1.64 18.42 -5.33
CA LEU A 137 -0.56 17.41 -5.38
C LEU A 137 -1.04 16.12 -6.02
N ALA A 138 -2.21 15.62 -5.64
CA ALA A 138 -2.80 14.41 -6.24
C ALA A 138 -2.97 14.57 -7.76
N ALA A 139 -3.55 15.68 -8.22
CA ALA A 139 -3.73 15.96 -9.65
C ALA A 139 -2.39 16.04 -10.42
N LEU A 140 -1.35 16.63 -9.81
CA LEU A 140 -0.01 16.70 -10.41
C LEU A 140 0.64 15.31 -10.50
N LEU A 141 0.49 14.48 -9.49
CA LEU A 141 0.98 13.10 -9.51
C LEU A 141 0.29 12.26 -10.58
N ASP A 142 -1.02 12.41 -10.76
CA ASP A 142 -1.79 11.75 -11.84
C ASP A 142 -1.29 12.21 -13.23
N THR A 143 -1.00 13.49 -13.39
CA THR A 143 -0.43 14.03 -14.63
C THR A 143 0.92 13.40 -14.93
N LEU A 144 1.81 13.32 -13.93
CA LEU A 144 3.13 12.69 -14.08
C LEU A 144 3.00 11.21 -14.44
N ALA A 145 2.09 10.48 -13.80
CA ALA A 145 1.82 9.08 -14.11
C ALA A 145 1.34 8.90 -15.55
N THR A 146 0.41 9.74 -16.01
CA THR A 146 -0.09 9.72 -17.39
C THR A 146 1.01 9.97 -18.39
N ASN A 147 1.88 10.96 -18.16
CA ASN A 147 2.96 11.32 -19.06
C ASN A 147 3.99 10.20 -19.31
N VAL A 148 4.11 9.25 -18.42
CA VAL A 148 5.08 8.14 -18.54
C VAL A 148 4.45 6.81 -18.94
N THR A 149 3.12 6.72 -19.00
CA THR A 149 2.38 5.50 -19.40
C THR A 149 1.87 5.55 -20.85
N THR A 150 2.02 6.69 -21.53
CA THR A 150 1.67 6.88 -22.94
C THR A 150 2.88 6.60 -23.82
#